data_57db54f7b35704ad04c6b7980b6a89b9
#
_entry.id   57db54f7b35704ad04c6b7980b6a89b9
#
_cell.length_a   1.000
_cell.length_b   1.000
_cell.length_c   1.000
_cell.angle_alpha   90.00
_cell.angle_beta   90.00
_cell.angle_gamma   90.00
#
_symmetry.space_group_name_H-M   'P 1'
#
loop_
_entity.id
_entity.type
_entity.pdbx_description
1 polymer ?
#
loop_
_entity_poly.entity_id
_entity_poly.type
_entity_poly.pdbx_seq_one_letter_code
_entity_poly.pdbx_strand_id
1 'polypeptide(L)'
;MTALIQYERALAALAQCQRAADVIAFSAEMEHVKLYGKQVKDKTLVADATEMQTRAERRLGELIAEAKEKGWIKNGRPKNVPSSEQFSLEEAGIDRKLSSRAQQLANLPKDEFERSLGGVRERVMGGSQPINGARAVMGSRVEAEGSLDFSPTPPWGTRVLIERVFPALGIRRGDLQASSVWEPACGEGHIAEVLDEYFGRVEATDIKGYGYGNGGGIDFLKYVPHIKPTEWIITNPPFGDKAEQFALKALELATTGVAIFVQLRWLETVGRYERLFRDNPPTLIAFFAERINLCMGRWEPDGTTATAYIWVVWLKARAPRAPIWIPPGQREALTKPDDVERFTTHPVTHKPKLPPHDSDTGEIVEASDDLSIPECLRRVS
;
A
#
# COMPACT_ATOMS: atom_id res chain seq x y z
N MET A 1 37.70 18.12 11.85
CA MET A 1 37.04 18.80 10.72
C MET A 1 35.56 18.46 10.81
N THR A 2 34.69 19.44 10.87
CA THR A 2 33.24 19.23 11.05
C THR A 2 32.61 18.66 9.76
N ALA A 3 31.58 17.83 9.90
CA ALA A 3 30.84 17.23 8.78
C ALA A 3 30.34 18.28 7.75
N LEU A 4 30.02 19.48 8.22
CA LEU A 4 29.66 20.65 7.40
C LEU A 4 30.75 21.03 6.38
N ILE A 5 32.05 21.04 6.80
CA ILE A 5 33.17 21.39 5.91
C ILE A 5 33.35 20.32 4.81
N GLN A 6 33.08 19.06 5.12
CA GLN A 6 33.13 17.99 4.12
C GLN A 6 32.00 18.09 3.11
N TYR A 7 30.79 18.45 3.56
CA TYR A 7 29.62 18.67 2.70
C TYR A 7 29.83 19.84 1.73
N GLU A 8 30.29 20.99 2.21
CA GLU A 8 30.60 22.16 1.38
C GLU A 8 31.69 21.87 0.33
N ARG A 9 32.69 21.07 0.67
CA ARG A 9 33.71 20.61 -0.28
C ARG A 9 33.16 19.71 -1.35
N ALA A 10 32.25 18.81 -1.01
CA ALA A 10 31.57 17.94 -1.98
C ALA A 10 30.70 18.73 -2.96
N LEU A 11 29.98 19.74 -2.45
CA LEU A 11 29.20 20.67 -3.30
C LEU A 11 30.11 21.43 -4.29
N ALA A 12 31.22 21.96 -3.81
CA ALA A 12 32.19 22.67 -4.65
C ALA A 12 32.83 21.75 -5.70
N ALA A 13 33.17 20.52 -5.34
CA ALA A 13 33.68 19.53 -6.29
C ALA A 13 32.66 19.18 -7.38
N LEU A 14 31.40 18.95 -7.02
CA LEU A 14 30.32 18.67 -7.96
C LEU A 14 30.09 19.85 -8.92
N ALA A 15 30.15 21.09 -8.43
CA ALA A 15 30.00 22.29 -9.23
C ALA A 15 31.10 22.45 -10.31
N GLN A 16 32.27 21.85 -10.07
CA GLN A 16 33.38 21.86 -11.00
C GLN A 16 33.30 20.76 -12.08
N CYS A 17 32.40 19.77 -11.93
CA CYS A 17 32.24 18.71 -12.91
C CYS A 17 31.62 19.25 -14.21
N GLN A 18 32.41 19.26 -15.28
CA GLN A 18 32.00 19.72 -16.61
C GLN A 18 31.73 18.57 -17.59
N ARG A 19 32.15 17.36 -17.28
CA ARG A 19 31.96 16.17 -18.10
C ARG A 19 31.12 15.14 -17.39
N ALA A 20 30.32 14.40 -18.14
CA ALA A 20 29.48 13.33 -17.61
C ALA A 20 30.29 12.26 -16.83
N ALA A 21 31.50 11.93 -17.32
CA ALA A 21 32.39 10.99 -16.64
C ALA A 21 32.80 11.45 -15.24
N ASP A 22 33.05 12.74 -15.06
CA ASP A 22 33.44 13.32 -13.77
C ASP A 22 32.25 13.24 -12.76
N VAL A 23 31.03 13.49 -13.26
CA VAL A 23 29.80 13.39 -12.44
C VAL A 23 29.50 11.94 -12.03
N ILE A 24 29.72 10.99 -12.94
CA ILE A 24 29.56 9.55 -12.67
C ILE A 24 30.58 9.09 -11.61
N ALA A 25 31.86 9.48 -11.78
CA ALA A 25 32.90 9.17 -10.81
C ALA A 25 32.58 9.75 -9.42
N PHE A 26 32.15 11.01 -9.37
CA PHE A 26 31.71 11.65 -8.13
C PHE A 26 30.53 10.90 -7.48
N SER A 27 29.54 10.49 -8.25
CA SER A 27 28.39 9.71 -7.75
C SER A 27 28.83 8.37 -7.18
N ALA A 28 29.81 7.69 -7.78
CA ALA A 28 30.38 6.44 -7.28
C ALA A 28 31.13 6.63 -5.97
N GLU A 29 31.90 7.72 -5.82
CA GLU A 29 32.56 8.07 -4.55
C GLU A 29 31.51 8.30 -3.45
N MET A 30 30.42 8.99 -3.73
CA MET A 30 29.33 9.20 -2.76
C MET A 30 28.65 7.90 -2.36
N GLU A 31 28.55 6.90 -3.24
CA GLU A 31 28.05 5.56 -2.87
C GLU A 31 28.98 4.87 -1.86
N HIS A 32 30.30 4.98 -2.04
CA HIS A 32 31.26 4.44 -1.06
C HIS A 32 31.13 5.14 0.30
N VAL A 33 30.99 6.47 0.32
CA VAL A 33 30.78 7.24 1.56
C VAL A 33 29.48 6.82 2.25
N LYS A 34 28.40 6.61 1.49
CA LYS A 34 27.11 6.14 1.97
C LYS A 34 27.17 4.73 2.56
N LEU A 35 27.90 3.81 1.92
CA LEU A 35 28.11 2.46 2.42
C LEU A 35 28.92 2.48 3.73
N TYR A 36 29.96 3.29 3.80
CA TYR A 36 30.73 3.50 5.02
C TYR A 36 29.85 4.07 6.14
N GLY A 37 29.05 5.10 5.86
CA GLY A 37 28.10 5.69 6.81
C GLY A 37 27.12 4.66 7.38
N LYS A 38 26.61 3.74 6.54
CA LYS A 38 25.77 2.62 6.99
C LYS A 38 26.53 1.67 7.93
N GLN A 39 27.79 1.35 7.62
CA GLN A 39 28.61 0.46 8.42
C GLN A 39 28.88 1.04 9.82
N VAL A 40 29.20 2.34 9.90
CA VAL A 40 29.45 3.03 11.17
C VAL A 40 28.19 3.56 11.86
N LYS A 41 27.00 3.29 11.27
CA LYS A 41 25.68 3.74 11.73
C LYS A 41 25.53 5.27 11.85
N ASP A 42 26.25 6.02 11.02
CA ASP A 42 26.15 7.47 10.94
C ASP A 42 25.08 7.88 9.90
N LYS A 43 23.88 8.15 10.39
CA LYS A 43 22.75 8.56 9.55
C LYS A 43 22.98 9.90 8.85
N THR A 44 23.72 10.83 9.47
CA THR A 44 24.03 12.14 8.89
C THR A 44 24.91 11.97 7.67
N LEU A 45 25.96 11.17 7.78
CA LEU A 45 26.84 10.87 6.66
C LEU A 45 26.11 10.15 5.51
N VAL A 46 25.19 9.23 5.84
CA VAL A 46 24.34 8.56 4.83
C VAL A 46 23.40 9.56 4.15
N ALA A 47 22.83 10.51 4.89
CA ALA A 47 21.95 11.54 4.35
C ALA A 47 22.70 12.48 3.41
N ASP A 48 23.87 12.97 3.84
CA ASP A 48 24.72 13.88 3.07
C ASP A 48 25.18 13.21 1.76
N ALA A 49 25.65 11.98 1.82
CA ALA A 49 26.07 11.22 0.64
C ALA A 49 24.89 10.95 -0.34
N THR A 50 23.70 10.64 0.19
CA THR A 50 22.50 10.41 -0.63
C THR A 50 22.05 11.70 -1.32
N GLU A 51 22.10 12.83 -0.63
CA GLU A 51 21.81 14.15 -1.19
C GLU A 51 22.80 14.51 -2.31
N MET A 52 24.10 14.30 -2.08
CA MET A 52 25.13 14.54 -3.09
C MET A 52 24.94 13.67 -4.34
N GLN A 53 24.55 12.41 -4.20
CA GLN A 53 24.21 11.56 -5.33
C GLN A 53 23.02 12.12 -6.14
N THR A 54 21.99 12.61 -5.48
CA THR A 54 20.81 13.19 -6.14
C THR A 54 21.16 14.48 -6.89
N ARG A 55 22.04 15.32 -6.30
CA ARG A 55 22.58 16.52 -6.96
C ARG A 55 23.45 16.16 -8.17
N ALA A 56 24.26 15.11 -8.06
CA ALA A 56 25.08 14.62 -9.18
C ALA A 56 24.19 14.11 -10.33
N GLU A 57 23.12 13.38 -10.04
CA GLU A 57 22.15 12.94 -11.06
C GLU A 57 21.50 14.12 -11.77
N ARG A 58 21.10 15.17 -11.04
CA ARG A 58 20.59 16.39 -11.66
C ARG A 58 21.61 17.03 -12.60
N ARG A 59 22.86 17.18 -12.14
CA ARG A 59 23.95 17.74 -12.96
C ARG A 59 24.22 16.93 -14.23
N LEU A 60 24.17 15.61 -14.11
CA LEU A 60 24.24 14.70 -15.27
C LEU A 60 23.12 14.97 -16.28
N GLY A 61 21.89 15.19 -15.79
CA GLY A 61 20.74 15.53 -16.63
C GLY A 61 20.91 16.85 -17.37
N GLU A 62 21.46 17.87 -16.71
CA GLU A 62 21.79 19.17 -17.31
C GLU A 62 22.85 19.00 -18.43
N LEU A 63 23.90 18.23 -18.19
CA LEU A 63 24.94 17.94 -19.18
C LEU A 63 24.38 17.15 -20.39
N ILE A 64 23.46 16.21 -20.15
CA ILE A 64 22.75 15.50 -21.23
C ILE A 64 21.90 16.47 -22.06
N ALA A 65 21.21 17.42 -21.42
CA ALA A 65 20.41 18.43 -22.13
C ALA A 65 21.31 19.33 -22.99
N GLU A 66 22.41 19.84 -22.42
CA GLU A 66 23.40 20.62 -23.13
C GLU A 66 23.99 19.86 -24.38
N ALA A 67 24.32 18.58 -24.18
CA ALA A 67 24.85 17.74 -25.26
C ALA A 67 23.82 17.46 -26.37
N LYS A 68 22.53 17.38 -26.02
CA LYS A 68 21.43 17.26 -26.98
C LYS A 68 21.26 18.55 -27.79
N GLU A 69 21.29 19.71 -27.14
CA GLU A 69 21.19 21.00 -27.83
C GLU A 69 22.33 21.22 -28.80
N LYS A 70 23.56 20.84 -28.43
CA LYS A 70 24.73 20.89 -29.27
C LYS A 70 24.76 19.82 -30.36
N GLY A 71 23.85 18.84 -30.33
CA GLY A 71 23.75 17.78 -31.34
C GLY A 71 24.81 16.67 -31.20
N TRP A 72 25.48 16.57 -30.04
CA TRP A 72 26.54 15.58 -29.78
C TRP A 72 26.01 14.17 -29.47
N ILE A 73 24.75 14.06 -29.12
CA ILE A 73 24.13 12.75 -28.82
C ILE A 73 23.48 12.18 -30.05
N LYS A 74 23.85 10.95 -30.44
CA LYS A 74 23.24 10.18 -31.53
C LYS A 74 21.79 9.86 -31.20
N ASN A 75 20.85 10.70 -31.64
CA ASN A 75 19.40 10.44 -31.58
C ASN A 75 18.78 10.67 -32.96
N GLY A 76 18.57 9.60 -33.70
CA GLY A 76 17.57 9.41 -34.76
C GLY A 76 17.50 10.38 -35.96
N ARG A 77 18.01 11.62 -35.93
CA ARG A 77 18.18 12.53 -37.07
C ARG A 77 19.44 13.36 -36.89
N PRO A 78 20.42 13.27 -37.82
CA PRO A 78 21.63 14.07 -37.74
C PRO A 78 21.30 15.56 -37.92
N LYS A 79 21.59 16.38 -36.93
CA LYS A 79 21.87 17.79 -37.14
C LYS A 79 23.29 17.89 -37.67
N ASN A 80 23.64 18.96 -38.39
CA ASN A 80 24.90 19.23 -39.11
C ASN A 80 26.19 19.19 -38.25
N VAL A 81 26.37 18.11 -37.49
CA VAL A 81 27.56 17.85 -36.66
C VAL A 81 28.28 16.66 -37.25
N PRO A 82 29.61 16.71 -37.45
CA PRO A 82 30.38 15.58 -37.97
C PRO A 82 30.14 14.33 -37.12
N SER A 83 29.97 13.18 -37.79
CA SER A 83 29.68 11.90 -37.10
C SER A 83 30.80 11.45 -36.15
N SER A 84 32.01 11.99 -36.28
CA SER A 84 33.16 11.78 -35.40
C SER A 84 33.01 12.44 -34.02
N GLU A 85 32.14 13.43 -33.89
CA GLU A 85 31.90 14.16 -32.63
C GLU A 85 30.64 13.68 -31.91
N GLN A 86 29.89 12.74 -32.48
CA GLN A 86 28.67 12.20 -31.90
C GLN A 86 28.95 10.91 -31.12
N PHE A 87 28.39 10.81 -29.90
CA PHE A 87 28.46 9.62 -29.06
C PHE A 87 27.06 9.14 -28.62
N SER A 88 26.94 7.88 -28.26
CA SER A 88 25.75 7.37 -27.60
C SER A 88 25.88 7.52 -26.08
N LEU A 89 24.76 7.61 -25.38
CA LEU A 89 24.77 7.65 -23.88
C LEU A 89 25.36 6.37 -23.29
N GLU A 90 25.19 5.22 -23.98
CA GLU A 90 25.76 3.94 -23.55
C GLU A 90 27.30 3.94 -23.67
N GLU A 91 27.85 4.52 -24.75
CA GLU A 91 29.30 4.72 -24.93
C GLU A 91 29.88 5.63 -23.84
N ALA A 92 29.07 6.56 -23.28
CA ALA A 92 29.42 7.41 -22.16
C ALA A 92 29.19 6.74 -20.77
N GLY A 93 28.80 5.48 -20.71
CA GLY A 93 28.52 4.75 -19.47
C GLY A 93 27.19 5.13 -18.78
N ILE A 94 26.27 5.75 -19.53
CA ILE A 94 24.98 6.21 -19.03
C ILE A 94 23.88 5.28 -19.53
N ASP A 95 23.38 4.41 -18.66
CA ASP A 95 22.27 3.54 -19.00
C ASP A 95 20.94 4.31 -19.15
N ARG A 96 19.95 3.66 -19.77
CA ARG A 96 18.65 4.28 -20.06
C ARG A 96 17.90 4.73 -18.81
N LYS A 97 18.03 4.00 -17.70
CA LYS A 97 17.34 4.34 -16.42
C LYS A 97 17.98 5.55 -15.77
N LEU A 98 19.31 5.58 -15.70
CA LEU A 98 20.06 6.72 -15.16
C LEU A 98 19.80 7.97 -16.01
N SER A 99 19.85 7.87 -17.34
CA SER A 99 19.55 8.97 -18.27
C SER A 99 18.15 9.52 -18.05
N SER A 100 17.13 8.66 -17.95
CA SER A 100 15.74 9.09 -17.73
C SER A 100 15.58 9.83 -16.38
N ARG A 101 16.14 9.27 -15.31
CA ARG A 101 16.06 9.87 -13.97
C ARG A 101 16.83 11.20 -13.90
N ALA A 102 18.01 11.26 -14.44
CA ALA A 102 18.82 12.46 -14.49
C ALA A 102 18.11 13.62 -15.22
N GLN A 103 17.52 13.35 -16.39
CA GLN A 103 16.76 14.33 -17.14
C GLN A 103 15.49 14.79 -16.42
N GLN A 104 14.79 13.90 -15.71
CA GLN A 104 13.66 14.27 -14.87
C GLN A 104 14.07 15.23 -13.75
N LEU A 105 15.17 14.97 -13.06
CA LEU A 105 15.69 15.84 -12.01
C LEU A 105 16.17 17.19 -12.54
N ALA A 106 16.78 17.23 -13.73
CA ALA A 106 17.22 18.47 -14.37
C ALA A 106 16.04 19.37 -14.79
N ASN A 107 14.90 18.78 -15.14
CA ASN A 107 13.71 19.52 -15.55
C ASN A 107 12.91 20.09 -14.37
N LEU A 108 13.21 19.71 -13.11
CA LEU A 108 12.53 20.28 -11.96
C LEU A 108 12.98 21.73 -11.71
N PRO A 109 12.06 22.65 -11.38
CA PRO A 109 12.42 23.96 -10.86
C PRO A 109 13.36 23.85 -9.66
N LYS A 110 14.27 24.81 -9.50
CA LYS A 110 15.30 24.74 -8.45
C LYS A 110 14.72 24.62 -7.04
N ASP A 111 13.68 25.36 -6.75
CA ASP A 111 12.98 25.36 -5.45
C ASP A 111 12.24 24.04 -5.19
N GLU A 112 11.69 23.41 -6.21
CA GLU A 112 11.06 22.09 -6.11
C GLU A 112 12.10 21.00 -5.92
N PHE A 113 13.23 21.10 -6.60
CA PHE A 113 14.35 20.18 -6.42
C PHE A 113 14.92 20.26 -5.00
N GLU A 114 15.16 21.46 -4.46
CA GLU A 114 15.68 21.62 -3.08
C GLU A 114 14.67 21.09 -2.04
N ARG A 115 13.38 21.28 -2.24
CA ARG A 115 12.35 20.67 -1.39
C ARG A 115 12.39 19.14 -1.44
N SER A 116 12.62 18.57 -2.63
CA SER A 116 12.74 17.12 -2.78
C SER A 116 13.94 16.54 -2.03
N LEU A 117 15.05 17.27 -2.01
CA LEU A 117 16.25 16.91 -1.25
C LEU A 117 16.01 16.92 0.26
N GLY A 118 15.29 17.92 0.77
CA GLY A 118 14.84 17.95 2.17
C GLY A 118 14.11 16.67 2.55
N GLY A 119 13.17 16.22 1.74
CA GLY A 119 12.45 14.96 1.94
C GLY A 119 13.33 13.69 1.84
N VAL A 120 14.40 13.72 1.03
CA VAL A 120 15.40 12.63 0.98
C VAL A 120 16.18 12.58 2.29
N ARG A 121 16.65 13.72 2.77
CA ARG A 121 17.41 13.85 4.03
C ARG A 121 16.58 13.40 5.23
N GLU A 122 15.35 13.86 5.35
CA GLU A 122 14.43 13.48 6.42
C GLU A 122 14.19 11.97 6.46
N ARG A 123 13.98 11.33 5.32
CA ARG A 123 13.80 9.86 5.23
C ARG A 123 15.01 9.10 5.77
N VAL A 124 16.21 9.54 5.45
CA VAL A 124 17.46 8.90 5.93
C VAL A 124 17.65 9.11 7.42
N MET A 125 17.32 10.29 7.93
CA MET A 125 17.42 10.64 9.34
C MET A 125 16.33 10.00 10.21
N GLY A 126 15.27 9.44 9.61
CA GLY A 126 14.16 8.80 10.31
C GLY A 126 13.02 9.76 10.67
N GLY A 127 12.94 10.91 10.01
CA GLY A 127 11.81 11.84 10.09
C GLY A 127 10.76 11.53 9.01
N SER A 128 9.48 11.46 9.40
CA SER A 128 8.37 11.34 8.46
C SER A 128 7.90 12.73 8.07
N GLN A 129 7.98 13.09 6.78
CA GLN A 129 7.30 14.28 6.24
C GLN A 129 6.57 13.93 4.93
N PRO A 130 5.42 14.54 4.64
CA PRO A 130 4.61 14.24 3.48
C PRO A 130 5.24 14.78 2.20
N ILE A 131 5.34 13.93 1.18
CA ILE A 131 5.79 14.32 -0.16
C ILE A 131 4.55 14.69 -0.98
N ASN A 132 4.36 15.99 -1.23
CA ASN A 132 3.52 16.48 -2.32
C ASN A 132 4.31 16.36 -3.63
N GLY A 133 3.93 15.42 -4.46
CA GLY A 133 4.51 15.27 -5.79
C GLY A 133 4.00 14.00 -6.44
N ALA A 134 3.32 14.16 -7.55
CA ALA A 134 2.83 13.08 -8.38
C ALA A 134 3.94 12.06 -8.68
N ARG A 135 3.65 10.77 -8.44
CA ARG A 135 4.45 9.60 -8.81
C ARG A 135 5.66 9.25 -7.93
N ALA A 136 5.41 8.95 -6.68
CA ALA A 136 6.33 8.07 -5.97
C ALA A 136 5.95 6.62 -6.27
N VAL A 137 6.73 5.98 -7.11
CA VAL A 137 6.60 4.56 -7.54
C VAL A 137 6.94 3.56 -6.42
N MET A 138 6.99 3.98 -5.17
CA MET A 138 7.08 3.10 -4.02
C MET A 138 6.30 3.75 -2.89
N GLY A 139 5.24 3.07 -2.46
CA GLY A 139 4.29 3.47 -1.45
C GLY A 139 4.77 4.54 -0.49
N SER A 140 4.30 5.76 -0.68
CA SER A 140 4.42 6.79 0.35
C SER A 140 3.63 6.29 1.56
N ARG A 141 4.34 5.91 2.61
CA ARG A 141 3.76 5.56 3.89
C ARG A 141 3.31 6.86 4.55
N VAL A 142 2.06 7.19 4.44
CA VAL A 142 1.41 8.15 5.34
C VAL A 142 0.79 7.33 6.45
N GLU A 143 1.58 6.98 7.45
CA GLU A 143 1.03 6.43 8.69
C GLU A 143 0.47 7.59 9.50
N ALA A 144 -0.82 7.56 9.82
CA ALA A 144 -1.33 8.34 10.91
C ALA A 144 -0.59 7.91 12.18
N GLU A 145 -0.22 8.86 13.03
CA GLU A 145 0.50 8.59 14.28
C GLU A 145 -0.23 7.52 15.08
N GLY A 146 0.43 6.35 15.31
CA GLY A 146 -0.15 5.20 15.97
C GLY A 146 -1.03 4.29 15.07
N SER A 147 -0.95 4.37 13.74
CA SER A 147 -1.62 3.42 12.84
C SER A 147 -0.93 2.07 12.89
N LEU A 148 -1.74 1.01 13.03
CA LEU A 148 -1.28 -0.37 13.01
C LEU A 148 -1.40 -0.93 11.59
N ASP A 149 -0.46 -0.61 10.68
CA ASP A 149 -0.44 -1.09 9.27
C ASP A 149 -1.74 -0.84 8.49
N PHE A 150 -2.42 0.28 8.76
CA PHE A 150 -3.68 0.61 8.09
C PHE A 150 -3.46 0.84 6.59
N SER A 151 -4.07 0.01 5.76
CA SER A 151 -4.02 0.08 4.30
C SER A 151 -5.41 -0.19 3.74
N PRO A 152 -6.21 0.87 3.50
CA PRO A 152 -7.60 0.71 3.09
C PRO A 152 -7.71 0.02 1.73
N THR A 153 -8.56 -1.00 1.65
CA THR A 153 -8.85 -1.70 0.39
C THR A 153 -9.72 -0.82 -0.48
N PRO A 154 -9.35 -0.56 -1.74
CA PRO A 154 -10.20 0.20 -2.66
C PRO A 154 -11.58 -0.42 -2.77
N PRO A 155 -12.68 0.37 -2.80
CA PRO A 155 -14.05 -0.15 -2.85
C PRO A 155 -14.29 -1.14 -3.98
N TRP A 156 -13.77 -0.85 -5.17
CA TRP A 156 -13.87 -1.74 -6.32
C TRP A 156 -13.17 -3.10 -6.09
N GLY A 157 -12.10 -3.14 -5.30
CA GLY A 157 -11.37 -4.36 -4.94
C GLY A 157 -12.21 -5.31 -4.08
N THR A 158 -13.04 -4.77 -3.18
CA THR A 158 -14.02 -5.54 -2.41
C THR A 158 -15.20 -5.96 -3.28
N ARG A 159 -15.74 -5.06 -4.13
CA ARG A 159 -16.82 -5.40 -5.07
C ARG A 159 -16.42 -6.51 -6.03
N VAL A 160 -15.15 -6.58 -6.45
CA VAL A 160 -14.63 -7.68 -7.27
C VAL A 160 -14.80 -9.04 -6.57
N LEU A 161 -14.57 -9.13 -5.25
CA LEU A 161 -14.83 -10.38 -4.52
C LEU A 161 -16.28 -10.83 -4.71
N ILE A 162 -17.22 -9.91 -4.56
CA ILE A 162 -18.65 -10.22 -4.60
C ILE A 162 -19.15 -10.44 -6.04
N GLU A 163 -18.71 -9.61 -7.00
CA GLU A 163 -19.24 -9.60 -8.36
C GLU A 163 -18.51 -10.53 -9.33
N ARG A 164 -17.33 -11.02 -8.99
CA ARG A 164 -16.52 -11.88 -9.87
C ARG A 164 -16.08 -13.18 -9.20
N VAL A 165 -15.61 -13.12 -7.97
CA VAL A 165 -15.05 -14.30 -7.29
C VAL A 165 -16.16 -15.19 -6.73
N PHE A 166 -17.14 -14.63 -6.05
CA PHE A 166 -18.25 -15.39 -5.47
C PHE A 166 -19.13 -16.11 -6.52
N PRO A 167 -19.48 -15.50 -7.66
CA PRO A 167 -20.19 -16.20 -8.73
C PRO A 167 -19.40 -17.40 -9.28
N ALA A 168 -18.05 -17.31 -9.39
CA ALA A 168 -17.21 -18.44 -9.78
C ALA A 168 -17.28 -19.61 -8.78
N LEU A 169 -17.63 -19.31 -7.52
CA LEU A 169 -17.89 -20.30 -6.46
C LEU A 169 -19.35 -20.74 -6.39
N GLY A 170 -20.25 -20.20 -7.22
CA GLY A 170 -21.68 -20.49 -7.23
C GLY A 170 -22.46 -19.78 -6.12
N ILE A 171 -21.89 -18.75 -5.50
CA ILE A 171 -22.53 -17.91 -4.49
C ILE A 171 -23.26 -16.79 -5.20
N ARG A 172 -24.54 -16.60 -4.93
CA ARG A 172 -25.40 -15.60 -5.56
C ARG A 172 -25.59 -14.40 -4.63
N ARG A 173 -25.87 -13.25 -5.21
CA ARG A 173 -26.16 -12.02 -4.46
C ARG A 173 -27.32 -12.19 -3.46
N GLY A 174 -28.38 -12.92 -3.83
CA GLY A 174 -29.51 -13.20 -2.94
C GLY A 174 -29.12 -14.03 -1.70
N ASP A 175 -28.14 -14.93 -1.84
CA ASP A 175 -27.65 -15.74 -0.73
C ASP A 175 -26.94 -14.84 0.31
N LEU A 176 -26.23 -13.80 -0.16
CA LEU A 176 -25.53 -12.85 0.70
C LEU A 176 -26.47 -11.91 1.44
N GLN A 177 -27.59 -11.52 0.82
CA GLN A 177 -28.60 -10.68 1.46
C GLN A 177 -29.27 -11.35 2.68
N ALA A 178 -29.26 -12.67 2.70
CA ALA A 178 -29.76 -13.46 3.83
C ALA A 178 -28.65 -13.80 4.86
N SER A 179 -27.40 -13.44 4.57
CA SER A 179 -26.24 -13.84 5.34
C SER A 179 -25.67 -12.69 6.16
N SER A 180 -24.93 -13.07 7.22
CA SER A 180 -24.12 -12.18 8.05
C SER A 180 -22.64 -12.24 7.68
N VAL A 181 -21.96 -11.09 7.79
CA VAL A 181 -20.52 -10.97 7.58
C VAL A 181 -19.89 -10.14 8.69
N TRP A 182 -18.69 -10.52 9.06
CA TRP A 182 -17.86 -9.78 10.00
C TRP A 182 -16.54 -9.36 9.37
N GLU A 183 -16.21 -8.08 9.50
CA GLU A 183 -14.89 -7.53 9.21
C GLU A 183 -14.17 -7.18 10.50
N PRO A 184 -13.21 -8.02 10.96
CA PRO A 184 -12.57 -7.86 12.26
C PRO A 184 -11.34 -6.94 12.29
N ALA A 185 -11.00 -6.29 11.17
CA ALA A 185 -9.94 -5.29 11.06
C ALA A 185 -10.42 -4.16 10.14
N CYS A 186 -11.56 -3.56 10.51
CA CYS A 186 -12.30 -2.68 9.60
C CYS A 186 -11.62 -1.34 9.31
N GLY A 187 -10.68 -0.89 10.15
CA GLY A 187 -10.09 0.42 10.00
C GLY A 187 -11.16 1.51 9.90
N GLU A 188 -11.14 2.27 8.83
CA GLU A 188 -12.14 3.31 8.52
C GLU A 188 -13.38 2.77 7.78
N GLY A 189 -13.56 1.44 7.67
CA GLY A 189 -14.75 0.82 7.12
C GLY A 189 -14.76 0.60 5.61
N HIS A 190 -13.64 0.71 4.93
CA HIS A 190 -13.58 0.60 3.46
C HIS A 190 -14.12 -0.72 2.90
N ILE A 191 -13.88 -1.85 3.56
CA ILE A 191 -14.46 -3.14 3.19
C ILE A 191 -15.89 -3.24 3.73
N ALA A 192 -16.11 -2.91 5.01
CA ALA A 192 -17.41 -3.05 5.66
C ALA A 192 -18.52 -2.27 4.94
N GLU A 193 -18.25 -1.03 4.53
CA GLU A 193 -19.19 -0.19 3.76
C GLU A 193 -19.57 -0.83 2.41
N VAL A 194 -18.61 -1.47 1.75
CA VAL A 194 -18.91 -2.20 0.52
C VAL A 194 -19.68 -3.48 0.82
N LEU A 195 -19.37 -4.20 1.90
CA LEU A 195 -20.09 -5.38 2.30
C LEU A 195 -21.57 -5.08 2.63
N ASP A 196 -21.86 -3.90 3.19
CA ASP A 196 -23.23 -3.43 3.47
C ASP A 196 -24.09 -3.24 2.19
N GLU A 197 -23.45 -3.12 1.02
CA GLU A 197 -24.15 -3.11 -0.27
C GLU A 197 -24.74 -4.48 -0.65
N TYR A 198 -24.26 -5.57 -0.03
CA TYR A 198 -24.53 -6.94 -0.46
C TYR A 198 -25.07 -7.86 0.64
N PHE A 199 -24.62 -7.71 1.88
CA PHE A 199 -24.98 -8.58 2.98
C PHE A 199 -26.16 -8.02 3.78
N GLY A 200 -26.96 -8.91 4.35
CA GLY A 200 -28.10 -8.49 5.17
C GLY A 200 -27.69 -7.96 6.53
N ARG A 201 -26.54 -8.40 7.05
CA ARG A 201 -25.96 -7.92 8.31
C ARG A 201 -24.44 -7.85 8.20
N VAL A 202 -23.89 -6.68 8.50
CA VAL A 202 -22.46 -6.43 8.56
C VAL A 202 -22.06 -6.07 9.98
N GLU A 203 -21.08 -6.78 10.52
CA GLU A 203 -20.39 -6.42 11.76
C GLU A 203 -18.98 -5.95 11.42
N ALA A 204 -18.58 -4.82 12.00
CA ALA A 204 -17.27 -4.21 11.73
C ALA A 204 -16.60 -3.86 13.06
N THR A 205 -15.42 -4.42 13.29
CA THR A 205 -14.64 -4.20 14.52
C THR A 205 -13.17 -3.96 14.19
N ASP A 206 -12.46 -3.32 15.10
CA ASP A 206 -11.01 -3.15 15.01
C ASP A 206 -10.40 -3.10 16.41
N ILE A 207 -9.13 -3.41 16.53
CA ILE A 207 -8.38 -3.24 17.78
C ILE A 207 -8.19 -1.77 18.13
N LYS A 208 -8.13 -0.90 17.12
CA LYS A 208 -7.99 0.56 17.24
C LYS A 208 -9.27 1.25 16.78
N GLY A 209 -9.69 2.30 17.47
CA GLY A 209 -10.78 3.16 17.04
C GLY A 209 -10.35 4.06 15.90
N TYR A 210 -10.85 3.78 14.68
CA TYR A 210 -10.69 4.62 13.51
C TYR A 210 -11.92 5.49 13.21
N GLY A 211 -12.90 5.50 14.11
CA GLY A 211 -14.15 6.25 13.95
C GLY A 211 -15.25 5.50 13.19
N TYR A 212 -15.04 4.23 12.87
CA TYR A 212 -15.99 3.36 12.21
C TYR A 212 -16.33 2.11 13.05
N GLY A 213 -17.45 1.46 12.76
CA GLY A 213 -17.88 0.24 13.44
C GLY A 213 -18.15 0.42 14.92
N ASN A 214 -17.80 -0.56 15.73
CA ASN A 214 -18.05 -0.58 17.17
C ASN A 214 -17.01 0.23 18.00
N GLY A 215 -16.30 1.16 17.38
CA GLY A 215 -15.47 2.14 18.09
C GLY A 215 -14.06 1.68 18.47
N GLY A 216 -13.65 0.47 18.11
CA GLY A 216 -12.32 -0.08 18.44
C GLY A 216 -12.26 -0.83 19.76
N GLY A 217 -11.06 -1.31 20.13
CA GLY A 217 -10.83 -2.05 21.37
C GLY A 217 -11.09 -3.55 21.29
N ILE A 218 -11.47 -4.09 20.13
CA ILE A 218 -11.73 -5.53 19.94
C ILE A 218 -10.53 -6.19 19.28
N ASP A 219 -9.76 -6.94 20.05
CA ASP A 219 -8.67 -7.78 19.52
C ASP A 219 -9.26 -9.08 18.96
N PHE A 220 -9.36 -9.17 17.65
CA PHE A 220 -9.89 -10.34 16.95
C PHE A 220 -9.18 -11.64 17.35
N LEU A 221 -7.87 -11.60 17.54
CA LEU A 221 -7.10 -12.81 17.86
C LEU A 221 -7.37 -13.33 19.28
N LYS A 222 -7.79 -12.45 20.19
CA LYS A 222 -8.18 -12.80 21.56
C LYS A 222 -9.69 -12.97 21.74
N TYR A 223 -10.46 -12.71 20.67
CA TYR A 223 -11.91 -12.78 20.75
C TYR A 223 -12.38 -14.22 21.07
N VAL A 224 -13.20 -14.33 22.10
CA VAL A 224 -13.90 -15.55 22.47
C VAL A 224 -15.37 -15.37 22.13
N PRO A 225 -15.98 -16.22 21.31
CA PRO A 225 -17.37 -16.03 20.89
C PRO A 225 -18.32 -16.15 22.09
N HIS A 226 -19.00 -15.05 22.40
CA HIS A 226 -20.13 -15.03 23.34
C HIS A 226 -21.48 -14.85 22.63
N ILE A 227 -21.45 -14.71 21.30
CA ILE A 227 -22.59 -14.30 20.45
C ILE A 227 -22.67 -15.24 19.24
N LYS A 228 -23.83 -15.19 18.56
CA LYS A 228 -24.16 -16.03 17.39
C LYS A 228 -22.98 -16.19 16.41
N PRO A 229 -22.76 -17.41 15.90
CA PRO A 229 -21.74 -17.62 14.87
C PRO A 229 -21.99 -16.69 13.67
N THR A 230 -20.93 -16.08 13.16
CA THR A 230 -21.02 -15.33 11.90
C THR A 230 -20.87 -16.29 10.73
N GLU A 231 -21.59 -16.01 9.62
CA GLU A 231 -21.51 -16.88 8.45
C GLU A 231 -20.23 -16.61 7.67
N TRP A 232 -19.88 -15.35 7.50
CA TRP A 232 -18.73 -14.94 6.74
C TRP A 232 -17.77 -14.08 7.55
N ILE A 233 -16.47 -14.29 7.34
CA ILE A 233 -15.44 -13.35 7.77
C ILE A 233 -14.67 -12.88 6.53
N ILE A 234 -14.71 -11.57 6.26
CA ILE A 234 -14.09 -10.95 5.09
C ILE A 234 -13.27 -9.78 5.56
N THR A 235 -11.95 -9.78 5.30
CA THR A 235 -11.06 -8.75 5.83
C THR A 235 -9.77 -8.60 5.04
N ASN A 236 -9.16 -7.43 5.16
CA ASN A 236 -7.77 -7.14 4.84
C ASN A 236 -7.00 -7.08 6.17
N PRO A 237 -6.42 -8.18 6.65
CA PRO A 237 -5.79 -8.22 7.96
C PRO A 237 -4.48 -7.44 7.99
N PRO A 238 -3.97 -7.06 9.18
CA PRO A 238 -2.64 -6.51 9.35
C PRO A 238 -1.60 -7.42 8.69
N PHE A 239 -0.59 -6.82 8.05
CA PHE A 239 0.41 -7.56 7.29
C PHE A 239 1.35 -8.42 8.16
N GLY A 240 2.15 -9.27 7.51
CA GLY A 240 3.12 -10.13 8.16
C GLY A 240 2.49 -11.38 8.78
N ASP A 241 3.00 -11.78 9.96
CA ASP A 241 2.59 -13.01 10.64
C ASP A 241 1.16 -12.95 11.20
N LYS A 242 0.64 -11.74 11.44
CA LYS A 242 -0.72 -11.55 11.91
C LYS A 242 -1.76 -12.00 10.90
N ALA A 243 -1.51 -11.81 9.60
CA ALA A 243 -2.44 -12.24 8.56
C ALA A 243 -2.70 -13.76 8.56
N GLU A 244 -1.69 -14.56 8.92
CA GLU A 244 -1.86 -16.01 9.09
C GLU A 244 -2.72 -16.35 10.30
N GLN A 245 -2.47 -15.67 11.43
CA GLN A 245 -3.26 -15.85 12.66
C GLN A 245 -4.72 -15.43 12.45
N PHE A 246 -4.95 -14.34 11.69
CA PHE A 246 -6.30 -13.92 11.30
C PHE A 246 -7.00 -14.96 10.44
N ALA A 247 -6.30 -15.54 9.45
CA ALA A 247 -6.87 -16.59 8.62
C ALA A 247 -7.28 -17.83 9.43
N LEU A 248 -6.40 -18.30 10.32
CA LEU A 248 -6.68 -19.44 11.21
C LEU A 248 -7.86 -19.16 12.13
N LYS A 249 -7.88 -17.98 12.78
CA LYS A 249 -8.98 -17.58 13.66
C LYS A 249 -10.30 -17.40 12.91
N ALA A 250 -10.26 -16.82 11.73
CA ALA A 250 -11.44 -16.67 10.87
C ALA A 250 -12.00 -18.04 10.46
N LEU A 251 -11.13 -18.99 10.10
CA LEU A 251 -11.54 -20.36 9.80
C LEU A 251 -12.14 -21.10 11.01
N GLU A 252 -11.73 -20.78 12.20
CA GLU A 252 -12.35 -21.30 13.43
C GLU A 252 -13.79 -20.75 13.61
N LEU A 253 -13.99 -19.45 13.40
CA LEU A 253 -15.20 -18.73 13.78
C LEU A 253 -16.29 -18.72 12.69
N ALA A 254 -15.91 -18.61 11.42
CA ALA A 254 -16.87 -18.54 10.33
C ALA A 254 -17.56 -19.88 10.09
N THR A 255 -18.89 -19.84 9.83
CA THR A 255 -19.66 -21.07 9.59
C THR A 255 -19.83 -21.39 8.10
N THR A 256 -19.77 -20.39 7.21
CA THR A 256 -19.96 -20.53 5.76
C THR A 256 -18.66 -20.34 4.99
N GLY A 257 -17.94 -19.22 5.21
CA GLY A 257 -16.73 -18.96 4.47
C GLY A 257 -15.88 -17.82 5.02
N VAL A 258 -14.65 -17.79 4.53
CA VAL A 258 -13.64 -16.79 4.85
C VAL A 258 -13.05 -16.25 3.56
N ALA A 259 -12.88 -14.93 3.46
CA ALA A 259 -12.14 -14.29 2.37
C ALA A 259 -11.12 -13.31 2.94
N ILE A 260 -9.85 -13.52 2.60
CA ILE A 260 -8.74 -12.69 3.09
C ILE A 260 -8.08 -11.99 1.90
N PHE A 261 -7.96 -10.68 2.01
CA PHE A 261 -7.23 -9.86 1.05
C PHE A 261 -5.78 -9.72 1.49
N VAL A 262 -4.84 -10.22 0.68
CA VAL A 262 -3.43 -10.25 1.04
C VAL A 262 -2.51 -9.98 -0.15
N GLN A 263 -1.25 -9.67 0.14
CA GLN A 263 -0.22 -9.58 -0.89
C GLN A 263 0.03 -10.97 -1.51
N LEU A 264 0.31 -11.03 -2.81
CA LEU A 264 0.60 -12.28 -3.52
C LEU A 264 1.71 -13.10 -2.85
N ARG A 265 2.78 -12.45 -2.40
CA ARG A 265 3.90 -13.11 -1.69
C ARG A 265 3.49 -13.77 -0.36
N TRP A 266 2.29 -13.47 0.16
CA TRP A 266 1.78 -14.12 1.36
C TRP A 266 1.52 -15.62 1.15
N LEU A 267 1.35 -16.08 -0.09
CA LEU A 267 1.23 -17.51 -0.41
C LEU A 267 2.55 -18.28 -0.21
N GLU A 268 3.67 -17.59 -0.21
CA GLU A 268 5.00 -18.17 -0.07
C GLU A 268 5.35 -18.31 1.41
N THR A 269 5.89 -19.35 1.84
CA THR A 269 6.68 -19.67 3.03
C THR A 269 6.38 -21.10 3.51
N VAL A 270 7.42 -21.82 3.87
CA VAL A 270 7.32 -23.19 4.40
C VAL A 270 6.44 -23.21 5.64
N GLY A 271 6.69 -22.31 6.59
CA GLY A 271 5.94 -22.29 7.85
C GLY A 271 4.44 -22.04 7.69
N ARG A 272 4.02 -21.20 6.72
CA ARG A 272 2.58 -20.98 6.44
C ARG A 272 1.95 -22.17 5.75
N TYR A 273 2.69 -22.84 4.86
CA TYR A 273 2.23 -24.10 4.29
C TYR A 273 1.94 -25.13 5.39
N GLU A 274 2.86 -25.31 6.34
CA GLU A 274 2.72 -26.28 7.41
C GLU A 274 1.59 -25.98 8.39
N ARG A 275 1.40 -24.72 8.76
CA ARG A 275 0.42 -24.32 9.78
C ARG A 275 -0.98 -24.03 9.23
N LEU A 276 -1.07 -23.60 7.96
CA LEU A 276 -2.35 -23.19 7.38
C LEU A 276 -2.72 -24.01 6.16
N PHE A 277 -1.93 -23.96 5.06
CA PHE A 277 -2.39 -24.44 3.77
C PHE A 277 -2.43 -25.98 3.66
N ARG A 278 -1.55 -26.70 4.34
CA ARG A 278 -1.54 -28.17 4.34
C ARG A 278 -2.85 -28.74 4.84
N ASP A 279 -3.36 -28.19 5.93
CA ASP A 279 -4.55 -28.72 6.62
C ASP A 279 -5.83 -27.95 6.24
N ASN A 280 -5.67 -26.70 5.79
CA ASN A 280 -6.74 -25.81 5.34
C ASN A 280 -6.40 -25.23 3.97
N PRO A 281 -6.36 -26.00 2.89
CA PRO A 281 -6.12 -25.48 1.56
C PRO A 281 -7.28 -24.56 1.15
N PRO A 282 -7.01 -23.38 0.54
CA PRO A 282 -8.08 -22.47 0.12
C PRO A 282 -8.96 -23.11 -0.96
N THR A 283 -10.25 -22.82 -0.91
CA THR A 283 -11.19 -23.25 -1.94
C THR A 283 -10.88 -22.57 -3.27
N LEU A 284 -10.50 -21.29 -3.24
CA LEU A 284 -10.17 -20.54 -4.44
C LEU A 284 -9.15 -19.42 -4.12
N ILE A 285 -8.22 -19.21 -5.06
CA ILE A 285 -7.33 -18.06 -5.09
C ILE A 285 -7.69 -17.24 -6.34
N ALA A 286 -7.92 -15.93 -6.16
CA ALA A 286 -8.26 -15.04 -7.25
C ALA A 286 -7.17 -13.98 -7.44
N PHE A 287 -6.55 -13.97 -8.62
CA PHE A 287 -5.47 -13.06 -8.99
C PHE A 287 -6.02 -11.86 -9.76
N PHE A 288 -5.63 -10.65 -9.39
CA PHE A 288 -5.94 -9.47 -10.19
C PHE A 288 -5.02 -9.39 -11.40
N ALA A 289 -5.60 -9.31 -12.62
CA ALA A 289 -4.83 -9.05 -13.84
C ALA A 289 -4.39 -7.58 -13.95
N GLU A 290 -5.12 -6.67 -13.29
CA GLU A 290 -4.74 -5.26 -13.16
C GLU A 290 -4.24 -4.94 -11.73
N ARG A 291 -3.45 -3.89 -11.59
CA ARG A 291 -2.92 -3.50 -10.28
C ARG A 291 -4.00 -2.86 -9.42
N ILE A 292 -4.18 -3.38 -8.23
CA ILE A 292 -5.00 -2.77 -7.22
C ILE A 292 -4.17 -1.77 -6.41
N ASN A 293 -4.60 -0.51 -6.37
CA ASN A 293 -3.88 0.56 -5.70
C ASN A 293 -4.19 0.56 -4.20
N LEU A 294 -3.23 0.07 -3.43
CA LEU A 294 -3.25 0.15 -1.98
C LEU A 294 -2.18 1.13 -1.52
N CYS A 295 -2.59 2.14 -0.77
CA CYS A 295 -1.70 3.08 -0.11
C CYS A 295 -1.83 2.92 1.40
N MET A 296 -0.74 3.11 2.14
CA MET A 296 -0.81 3.12 3.60
C MET A 296 -1.47 4.41 4.08
N GLY A 297 -2.40 4.29 5.02
CA GLY A 297 -3.02 5.40 5.71
C GLY A 297 -4.22 6.03 5.03
N ARG A 298 -4.42 5.85 3.72
CA ARG A 298 -5.57 6.39 3.00
C ARG A 298 -5.83 5.68 1.68
N TRP A 299 -7.04 5.77 1.16
CA TRP A 299 -7.33 5.39 -0.21
C TRP A 299 -7.05 6.57 -1.16
N GLU A 300 -6.30 6.28 -2.23
CA GLU A 300 -6.03 7.22 -3.33
C GLU A 300 -6.60 6.64 -4.63
N PRO A 301 -7.68 7.22 -5.19
CA PRO A 301 -8.30 6.71 -6.43
C PRO A 301 -7.32 6.57 -7.59
N ASP A 302 -6.39 7.51 -7.76
CA ASP A 302 -5.41 7.54 -8.85
C ASP A 302 -4.03 6.97 -8.46
N GLY A 303 -3.93 6.40 -7.26
CA GLY A 303 -2.71 5.79 -6.76
C GLY A 303 -2.27 4.59 -7.61
N THR A 304 -0.98 4.28 -7.55
CA THR A 304 -0.39 3.08 -8.15
C THR A 304 0.44 2.33 -7.13
N THR A 305 0.46 1.00 -7.22
CA THR A 305 1.32 0.15 -6.37
C THR A 305 2.14 -0.82 -7.21
N ALA A 306 3.36 -1.09 -6.76
CA ALA A 306 4.19 -2.16 -7.33
C ALA A 306 3.80 -3.54 -6.79
N THR A 307 3.11 -3.59 -5.65
CA THR A 307 2.73 -4.84 -4.96
C THR A 307 1.51 -5.46 -5.60
N ALA A 308 1.56 -6.77 -5.84
CA ALA A 308 0.41 -7.55 -6.27
C ALA A 308 -0.38 -8.04 -5.06
N TYR A 309 -1.70 -7.96 -5.16
CA TYR A 309 -2.65 -8.46 -4.15
C TYR A 309 -3.55 -9.52 -4.75
N ILE A 310 -4.17 -10.31 -3.88
CA ILE A 310 -5.07 -11.41 -4.22
C ILE A 310 -6.19 -11.52 -3.19
N TRP A 311 -7.29 -12.14 -3.59
CA TRP A 311 -8.25 -12.72 -2.66
C TRP A 311 -7.97 -14.20 -2.47
N VAL A 312 -7.92 -14.65 -1.22
CA VAL A 312 -7.84 -16.06 -0.84
C VAL A 312 -9.15 -16.43 -0.15
N VAL A 313 -9.88 -17.40 -0.68
CA VAL A 313 -11.24 -17.75 -0.23
C VAL A 313 -11.31 -19.19 0.23
N TRP A 314 -11.87 -19.40 1.39
CA TRP A 314 -12.23 -20.70 1.94
C TRP A 314 -13.75 -20.81 2.08
N LEU A 315 -14.32 -21.89 1.62
CA LEU A 315 -15.72 -22.26 1.88
C LEU A 315 -15.72 -23.54 2.73
N LYS A 316 -16.51 -23.54 3.78
CA LYS A 316 -16.69 -24.73 4.62
C LYS A 316 -17.19 -25.91 3.78
N ALA A 317 -16.61 -27.07 4.00
CA ALA A 317 -16.96 -28.32 3.31
C ALA A 317 -16.86 -28.28 1.77
N ARG A 318 -16.02 -27.39 1.21
CA ARG A 318 -15.76 -27.36 -0.23
C ARG A 318 -14.28 -27.62 -0.54
N ALA A 319 -14.05 -28.53 -1.48
CA ALA A 319 -12.72 -28.84 -1.98
C ALA A 319 -12.06 -27.65 -2.72
N PRO A 320 -10.73 -27.58 -2.73
CA PRO A 320 -9.98 -26.62 -3.53
C PRO A 320 -10.33 -26.70 -5.02
N ARG A 321 -10.29 -25.55 -5.69
CA ARG A 321 -10.47 -25.39 -7.14
C ARG A 321 -9.25 -24.74 -7.76
N ALA A 322 -9.14 -24.82 -9.08
CA ALA A 322 -8.14 -24.06 -9.82
C ALA A 322 -8.29 -22.56 -9.54
N PRO A 323 -7.17 -21.85 -9.38
CA PRO A 323 -7.22 -20.40 -9.21
C PRO A 323 -7.81 -19.70 -10.43
N ILE A 324 -8.33 -18.50 -10.24
CA ILE A 324 -8.92 -17.70 -11.33
C ILE A 324 -8.19 -16.38 -11.47
N TRP A 325 -8.24 -15.79 -12.67
CA TRP A 325 -7.84 -14.43 -12.93
C TRP A 325 -9.07 -13.53 -12.97
N ILE A 326 -9.01 -12.45 -12.19
CA ILE A 326 -9.93 -11.34 -12.28
C ILE A 326 -9.52 -10.52 -13.50
N PRO A 327 -10.35 -10.39 -14.55
CA PRO A 327 -9.98 -9.73 -15.78
C PRO A 327 -9.69 -8.23 -15.55
N PRO A 328 -8.92 -7.58 -16.43
CA PRO A 328 -8.68 -6.14 -16.35
C PRO A 328 -9.97 -5.33 -16.59
N GLY A 329 -9.95 -4.04 -16.23
CA GLY A 329 -11.10 -3.13 -16.38
C GLY A 329 -12.10 -3.17 -15.21
N GLN A 330 -11.81 -3.94 -14.15
CA GLN A 330 -12.74 -4.00 -13.01
C GLN A 330 -12.74 -2.71 -12.19
N ARG A 331 -11.61 -2.02 -12.13
CA ARG A 331 -11.53 -0.70 -11.48
C ARG A 331 -12.56 0.26 -12.08
N GLU A 332 -12.58 0.39 -13.39
CA GLU A 332 -13.52 1.27 -14.09
C GLU A 332 -14.97 0.78 -13.95
N ALA A 333 -15.19 -0.54 -14.09
CA ALA A 333 -16.53 -1.13 -14.08
C ALA A 333 -17.19 -1.12 -12.69
N LEU A 334 -16.41 -1.19 -11.60
CA LEU A 334 -16.92 -1.39 -10.23
C LEU A 334 -16.66 -0.21 -9.28
N THR A 335 -15.98 0.86 -9.74
CA THR A 335 -15.92 2.13 -9.01
C THR A 335 -17.24 2.88 -9.21
N LYS A 336 -17.88 3.27 -8.13
CA LYS A 336 -19.09 4.08 -8.16
C LYS A 336 -18.76 5.58 -8.16
N PRO A 337 -19.63 6.43 -8.75
CA PRO A 337 -19.38 7.87 -8.80
C PRO A 337 -19.21 8.55 -7.43
N ASP A 338 -19.88 8.02 -6.41
CA ASP A 338 -19.84 8.50 -5.02
C ASP A 338 -18.71 7.91 -4.18
N ASP A 339 -17.96 6.94 -4.70
CA ASP A 339 -16.88 6.28 -3.94
C ASP A 339 -15.81 7.28 -3.47
N VAL A 340 -15.45 8.27 -4.29
CA VAL A 340 -14.44 9.25 -3.92
C VAL A 340 -14.90 10.05 -2.71
N GLU A 341 -16.12 10.51 -2.70
CA GLU A 341 -16.70 11.26 -1.58
C GLU A 341 -16.81 10.37 -0.33
N ARG A 342 -17.32 9.14 -0.48
CA ARG A 342 -17.55 8.22 0.64
C ARG A 342 -16.28 7.73 1.32
N PHE A 343 -15.20 7.52 0.56
CA PHE A 343 -14.02 6.81 1.06
C PHE A 343 -12.73 7.64 1.14
N THR A 344 -12.74 8.93 0.72
CA THR A 344 -11.57 9.81 0.85
C THR A 344 -11.73 10.87 1.95
N THR A 345 -12.94 11.17 2.38
CA THR A 345 -13.21 12.09 3.48
C THR A 345 -13.15 11.36 4.82
N HIS A 346 -12.26 11.76 5.71
CA HIS A 346 -12.16 11.25 7.07
C HIS A 346 -13.17 11.92 8.01
N PRO A 347 -13.66 11.19 9.02
CA PRO A 347 -14.04 9.77 9.06
C PRO A 347 -15.41 9.56 8.41
N VAL A 348 -15.65 8.39 7.86
CA VAL A 348 -16.99 8.00 7.40
C VAL A 348 -17.90 7.93 8.63
N THR A 349 -18.61 9.00 8.92
CA THR A 349 -19.57 9.09 10.03
C THR A 349 -20.88 8.43 9.62
N HIS A 350 -20.87 7.17 9.20
CA HIS A 350 -22.09 6.41 9.08
C HIS A 350 -22.48 5.83 10.42
N LYS A 351 -23.57 6.33 10.98
CA LYS A 351 -24.24 5.66 12.07
C LYS A 351 -24.62 4.26 11.60
N PRO A 352 -24.33 3.20 12.38
CA PRO A 352 -24.76 1.87 12.03
C PRO A 352 -26.27 1.90 11.76
N LYS A 353 -26.71 1.36 10.64
CA LYS A 353 -28.11 1.17 10.35
C LYS A 353 -28.66 0.11 11.30
N LEU A 354 -29.49 0.55 12.21
CA LEU A 354 -30.37 -0.20 13.12
C LEU A 354 -29.70 -1.10 14.16
N PRO A 355 -30.12 -0.95 15.41
CA PRO A 355 -29.80 -1.90 16.45
C PRO A 355 -30.37 -3.29 16.08
N PRO A 356 -29.76 -4.36 16.59
CA PRO A 356 -30.25 -5.70 16.37
C PRO A 356 -31.69 -5.80 16.87
N HIS A 357 -32.59 -6.25 16.02
CA HIS A 357 -33.91 -6.71 16.46
C HIS A 357 -33.71 -7.87 17.41
N ASP A 358 -34.28 -7.78 18.60
CA ASP A 358 -34.45 -8.95 19.44
C ASP A 358 -35.35 -9.94 18.69
N SER A 359 -34.79 -11.09 18.34
CA SER A 359 -35.47 -12.12 17.57
C SER A 359 -36.64 -12.78 18.32
N ASP A 360 -36.75 -12.56 19.64
CA ASP A 360 -37.77 -13.19 20.45
C ASP A 360 -38.96 -12.27 20.76
N THR A 361 -38.79 -10.94 20.73
CA THR A 361 -39.87 -10.00 21.06
C THR A 361 -40.29 -9.10 19.91
N GLY A 362 -39.50 -8.97 18.85
CA GLY A 362 -39.79 -8.06 17.71
C GLY A 362 -39.72 -6.57 18.04
N GLU A 363 -39.29 -6.20 19.23
CA GLU A 363 -39.15 -4.81 19.67
C GLU A 363 -37.82 -4.22 19.24
N ILE A 364 -37.86 -2.95 18.81
CA ILE A 364 -36.64 -2.16 18.54
C ILE A 364 -36.04 -1.78 19.88
N VAL A 365 -34.87 -2.31 20.20
CA VAL A 365 -34.11 -1.85 21.35
C VAL A 365 -33.52 -0.48 21.01
N GLU A 366 -34.08 0.59 21.56
CA GLU A 366 -33.47 1.92 21.46
C GLU A 366 -32.05 1.86 21.97
N ALA A 367 -31.09 2.22 21.14
CA ALA A 367 -29.70 2.38 21.56
C ALA A 367 -29.66 3.53 22.57
N SER A 368 -29.37 3.23 23.84
CA SER A 368 -29.02 4.26 24.78
C SER A 368 -27.75 4.97 24.30
N ASP A 369 -27.72 6.30 24.37
CA ASP A 369 -26.56 7.15 24.02
C ASP A 369 -25.32 6.89 24.90
N ASP A 370 -25.32 5.83 25.69
CA ASP A 370 -24.21 5.45 26.55
C ASP A 370 -23.29 4.46 25.85
N LEU A 371 -22.23 4.99 25.24
CA LEU A 371 -21.09 4.26 24.65
C LEU A 371 -20.27 3.50 25.70
N SER A 372 -20.84 3.12 26.82
CA SER A 372 -20.17 2.33 27.83
C SER A 372 -20.04 0.87 27.38
N ILE A 373 -18.80 0.40 27.34
CA ILE A 373 -18.43 -1.00 27.13
C ILE A 373 -19.31 -1.87 28.07
N PRO A 374 -19.98 -2.90 27.54
CA PRO A 374 -20.77 -3.82 28.41
C PRO A 374 -19.95 -4.29 29.61
N GLU A 375 -20.57 -4.33 30.77
CA GLU A 375 -19.90 -4.62 32.03
C GLU A 375 -19.17 -5.98 32.04
N CYS A 376 -19.59 -6.92 31.19
CA CYS A 376 -18.95 -8.21 30.98
C CYS A 376 -17.53 -8.10 30.33
N LEU A 377 -17.18 -6.98 29.69
CA LEU A 377 -15.88 -6.74 29.13
C LEU A 377 -14.93 -5.91 30.01
N ARG A 378 -15.42 -5.39 31.14
CA ARG A 378 -14.65 -4.59 32.12
C ARG A 378 -13.87 -5.41 33.15
N ARG A 379 -14.00 -6.73 33.16
CA ARG A 379 -13.43 -7.61 34.20
C ARG A 379 -12.25 -8.46 33.73
N VAL A 380 -11.44 -7.99 32.80
CA VAL A 380 -10.14 -8.64 32.53
C VAL A 380 -9.11 -7.54 32.40
N SER A 381 -8.66 -7.03 33.50
CA SER A 381 -7.38 -6.33 33.68
C SER A 381 -6.59 -7.04 34.75
#